data_3b87980dcb0269a6173e2af7c1ddfd07
#
_entry.id   3b87980dcb0269a6173e2af7c1ddfd07
#
_cell.length_a   1.000
_cell.length_b   1.000
_cell.length_c   1.000
_cell.angle_alpha   90.00
_cell.angle_beta   90.00
_cell.angle_gamma   90.00
#
_symmetry.space_group_name_H-M   'P 1'
#
loop_
_entity.id
_entity.type
_entity.pdbx_description
1 polymer ?
#
loop_
_entity_poly.entity_id
_entity_poly.type
_entity_poly.pdbx_seq_one_letter_code
_entity_poly.pdbx_strand_id
1 'polypeptide(L)'
;FAPDPSLAVDWFSVEWNGKLKSPVSGEYQIGLEGNDGYQLWIDGKKVIDRPEKASFRTETVPFRFESGNEYEVKVRFYENTRNARIRLVWNVGAVNEDASIAKAVKAAESADVAVVVAGIEEGEFRDRGYLTLPGRQEELIRRVAATGKPVVVVLIGGSAIVMSEWLDQVPAVLNAWYPGEDGGDAVADILLGDANPSGKLPITYPIDEAQL
;
A
#
# COMPACT_ATOMS: atom_id res chain seq x y z
N PHE A 1 5.21 5.32 -23.15
CA PHE A 1 3.83 4.82 -23.34
C PHE A 1 2.90 6.03 -23.42
N ALA A 2 2.40 6.37 -24.61
CA ALA A 2 1.45 7.46 -24.75
C ALA A 2 0.03 7.00 -24.32
N PRO A 3 -0.76 7.83 -23.63
CA PRO A 3 -2.12 7.46 -23.22
C PRO A 3 -3.08 7.33 -24.43
N ASP A 4 -2.73 7.90 -25.56
CA ASP A 4 -3.46 7.80 -26.82
C ASP A 4 -2.46 7.73 -27.97
N PRO A 5 -2.70 6.90 -29.02
CA PRO A 5 -1.79 6.78 -30.16
C PRO A 5 -1.55 8.09 -30.96
N SER A 6 -2.41 9.06 -30.83
CA SER A 6 -2.27 10.37 -31.48
C SER A 6 -1.36 11.35 -30.72
N LEU A 7 -0.99 11.01 -29.47
CA LEU A 7 -0.13 11.84 -28.64
C LEU A 7 1.34 11.41 -28.74
N ALA A 8 2.23 12.37 -28.53
CA ALA A 8 3.64 12.06 -28.32
C ALA A 8 3.83 11.27 -27.04
N VAL A 9 4.93 10.52 -26.94
CA VAL A 9 5.26 9.75 -25.72
C VAL A 9 5.57 10.68 -24.54
N ASP A 10 6.15 11.84 -24.83
CA ASP A 10 6.49 12.89 -23.88
C ASP A 10 5.82 14.21 -24.27
N TRP A 11 5.84 15.18 -23.39
CA TRP A 11 5.33 16.55 -23.59
C TRP A 11 3.84 16.64 -23.92
N PHE A 12 3.03 15.98 -23.12
CA PHE A 12 1.59 16.08 -23.23
C PHE A 12 0.93 16.52 -21.91
N SER A 13 -0.33 16.89 -21.99
CA SER A 13 -1.16 17.12 -20.82
C SER A 13 -2.48 16.37 -20.93
N VAL A 14 -3.00 15.95 -19.80
CA VAL A 14 -4.31 15.28 -19.71
C VAL A 14 -5.14 15.98 -18.66
N GLU A 15 -6.44 16.14 -18.94
CA GLU A 15 -7.41 16.62 -17.98
C GLU A 15 -8.51 15.58 -17.81
N TRP A 16 -8.76 15.18 -16.56
CA TRP A 16 -9.89 14.34 -16.19
C TRP A 16 -10.89 15.17 -15.39
N ASN A 17 -12.15 15.05 -15.76
CA ASN A 17 -13.28 15.62 -15.04
C ASN A 17 -14.21 14.48 -14.63
N GLY A 18 -14.64 14.49 -13.38
CA GLY A 18 -15.50 13.45 -12.84
C GLY A 18 -16.16 13.86 -11.55
N LYS A 19 -16.90 12.94 -10.97
CA LYS A 19 -17.55 13.11 -9.68
C LYS A 19 -17.07 12.07 -8.71
N LEU A 20 -16.87 12.49 -7.47
CA LEU A 20 -16.46 11.67 -6.35
C LEU A 20 -17.59 11.64 -5.33
N LYS A 21 -18.06 10.45 -4.96
CA LYS A 21 -19.08 10.29 -3.94
C LYS A 21 -18.46 9.75 -2.66
N SER A 22 -18.61 10.49 -1.57
CA SER A 22 -18.08 10.03 -0.29
C SER A 22 -19.04 9.04 0.39
N PRO A 23 -18.55 7.88 0.85
CA PRO A 23 -19.35 6.93 1.61
C PRO A 23 -19.59 7.35 3.07
N VAL A 24 -18.77 8.26 3.60
CA VAL A 24 -18.79 8.69 5.01
C VAL A 24 -18.61 10.19 5.13
N SER A 25 -19.06 10.77 6.25
CA SER A 25 -18.82 12.17 6.60
C SER A 25 -17.56 12.29 7.46
N GLY A 26 -16.83 13.38 7.32
CA GLY A 26 -15.66 13.70 8.11
C GLY A 26 -14.63 14.53 7.36
N GLU A 27 -13.57 14.90 8.06
CA GLU A 27 -12.39 15.50 7.45
C GLU A 27 -11.38 14.42 7.12
N TYR A 28 -10.99 14.34 5.85
CA TYR A 28 -10.08 13.34 5.31
C TYR A 28 -9.03 14.01 4.42
N GLN A 29 -7.97 13.29 4.14
CA GLN A 29 -6.96 13.72 3.17
C GLN A 29 -7.38 13.29 1.77
N ILE A 30 -7.25 14.20 0.81
CA ILE A 30 -7.39 13.92 -0.62
C ILE A 30 -6.25 14.58 -1.37
N GLY A 31 -5.76 13.95 -2.42
CA GLY A 31 -4.65 14.51 -3.16
C GLY A 31 -4.26 13.75 -4.41
N LEU A 32 -3.08 14.04 -4.87
CA LEU A 32 -2.48 13.41 -6.05
C LEU A 32 -1.11 12.83 -5.72
N GLU A 33 -0.85 11.71 -6.33
CA GLU A 33 0.44 11.02 -6.29
C GLU A 33 0.92 10.83 -7.72
N GLY A 34 2.10 11.32 -8.03
CA GLY A 34 2.64 11.22 -9.39
C GLY A 34 3.99 11.89 -9.55
N ASN A 35 4.54 11.75 -10.74
CA ASN A 35 5.71 12.49 -11.21
C ASN A 35 5.28 13.60 -12.17
N ASP A 36 6.23 14.50 -12.47
CA ASP A 36 6.02 15.74 -13.22
C ASP A 36 4.97 16.67 -12.61
N GLY A 37 4.22 17.41 -13.42
CA GLY A 37 3.32 18.43 -12.93
C GLY A 37 1.89 17.97 -12.79
N TYR A 38 1.20 18.42 -11.72
CA TYR A 38 -0.22 18.13 -11.55
C TYR A 38 -0.97 19.22 -10.78
N GLN A 39 -2.27 19.25 -10.99
CA GLN A 39 -3.19 20.17 -10.33
C GLN A 39 -4.50 19.45 -10.00
N LEU A 40 -5.11 19.78 -8.86
CA LEU A 40 -6.38 19.22 -8.40
C LEU A 40 -7.37 20.33 -8.07
N TRP A 41 -8.59 20.21 -8.56
CA TRP A 41 -9.74 21.03 -8.16
C TRP A 41 -10.82 20.15 -7.57
N ILE A 42 -11.50 20.67 -6.55
CA ILE A 42 -12.69 20.07 -5.97
C ILE A 42 -13.75 21.18 -5.93
N ASP A 43 -14.94 20.93 -6.49
CA ASP A 43 -16.05 21.89 -6.64
C ASP A 43 -15.58 23.24 -7.19
N GLY A 44 -14.75 23.21 -8.23
CA GLY A 44 -14.19 24.39 -8.89
C GLY A 44 -13.05 25.08 -8.15
N LYS A 45 -12.79 24.76 -6.89
CA LYS A 45 -11.68 25.32 -6.10
C LYS A 45 -10.41 24.54 -6.34
N LYS A 46 -9.33 25.22 -6.75
CA LYS A 46 -8.01 24.60 -6.87
C LYS A 46 -7.44 24.32 -5.47
N VAL A 47 -7.19 23.05 -5.16
CA VAL A 47 -6.70 22.60 -3.86
C VAL A 47 -5.24 22.16 -3.90
N ILE A 48 -4.75 21.70 -5.06
CA ILE A 48 -3.33 21.44 -5.32
C ILE A 48 -2.92 22.14 -6.61
N ASP A 49 -1.76 22.81 -6.57
CA ASP A 49 -1.20 23.56 -7.70
C ASP A 49 0.30 23.30 -7.82
N ARG A 50 0.68 22.30 -8.58
CA ARG A 50 2.06 21.88 -8.83
C ARG A 50 2.27 21.60 -10.32
N PRO A 51 2.25 22.60 -11.18
CA PRO A 51 2.38 22.40 -12.63
C PRO A 51 3.82 22.13 -13.09
N GLU A 52 4.81 22.32 -12.22
CA GLU A 52 6.22 22.18 -12.54
C GLU A 52 6.68 20.72 -12.59
N LYS A 53 7.66 20.44 -13.47
CA LYS A 53 8.33 19.16 -13.53
C LYS A 53 8.99 18.80 -12.19
N ALA A 54 8.73 17.63 -11.69
CA ALA A 54 9.34 17.12 -10.46
C ALA A 54 9.40 15.59 -10.44
N SER A 55 10.22 15.06 -9.53
CA SER A 55 10.26 13.65 -9.21
C SER A 55 8.93 13.20 -8.60
N PHE A 56 8.72 11.88 -8.58
CA PHE A 56 7.55 11.27 -7.95
C PHE A 56 7.32 11.81 -6.54
N ARG A 57 6.11 12.28 -6.29
CA ARG A 57 5.70 12.83 -4.98
C ARG A 57 4.21 12.59 -4.73
N THR A 58 3.86 12.55 -3.46
CA THR A 58 2.47 12.57 -3.01
C THR A 58 2.18 13.89 -2.33
N GLU A 59 1.10 14.54 -2.70
CA GLU A 59 0.61 15.75 -2.04
C GLU A 59 -0.87 15.59 -1.71
N THR A 60 -1.23 15.80 -0.44
CA THR A 60 -2.61 15.72 0.04
C THR A 60 -3.00 16.97 0.80
N VAL A 61 -4.28 17.28 0.81
CA VAL A 61 -4.87 18.38 1.56
C VAL A 61 -6.05 17.88 2.37
N PRO A 62 -6.32 18.47 3.54
CA PRO A 62 -7.54 18.15 4.28
C PRO A 62 -8.75 18.67 3.53
N PHE A 63 -9.79 17.85 3.45
CA PHE A 63 -11.08 18.20 2.85
C PHE A 63 -12.21 17.56 3.64
N ARG A 64 -13.28 18.33 3.87
CA ARG A 64 -14.45 17.86 4.59
C ARG A 64 -15.45 17.27 3.61
N PHE A 65 -15.72 15.98 3.80
CA PHE A 65 -16.71 15.22 3.05
C PHE A 65 -17.99 15.03 3.85
N GLU A 66 -19.12 14.98 3.16
CA GLU A 66 -20.42 14.59 3.72
C GLU A 66 -20.91 13.32 3.02
N SER A 67 -21.36 12.34 3.80
CA SER A 67 -21.80 11.04 3.28
C SER A 67 -22.91 11.18 2.25
N GLY A 68 -22.71 10.52 1.12
CA GLY A 68 -23.67 10.52 0.00
C GLY A 68 -23.58 11.73 -0.93
N ASN A 69 -22.87 12.81 -0.54
CA ASN A 69 -22.66 13.95 -1.43
C ASN A 69 -21.71 13.61 -2.56
N GLU A 70 -21.96 14.23 -3.71
CA GLU A 70 -21.08 14.19 -4.88
C GLU A 70 -20.28 15.49 -4.95
N TYR A 71 -18.99 15.37 -5.24
CA TYR A 71 -18.05 16.46 -5.41
C TYR A 71 -17.50 16.44 -6.82
N GLU A 72 -17.52 17.57 -7.52
CA GLU A 72 -16.90 17.70 -8.82
C GLU A 72 -15.37 17.68 -8.65
N VAL A 73 -14.69 16.75 -9.32
CA VAL A 73 -13.24 16.62 -9.27
C VAL A 73 -12.68 16.83 -10.66
N LYS A 74 -11.70 17.72 -10.75
CA LYS A 74 -10.89 17.91 -11.94
C LYS A 74 -9.42 17.68 -11.59
N VAL A 75 -8.77 16.83 -12.36
CA VAL A 75 -7.32 16.58 -12.30
C VAL A 75 -6.71 17.02 -13.62
N ARG A 76 -5.66 17.82 -13.56
CA ARG A 76 -4.82 18.13 -14.71
C ARG A 76 -3.41 17.62 -14.45
N PHE A 77 -2.87 16.91 -15.41
CA PHE A 77 -1.55 16.30 -15.37
C PHE A 77 -0.71 16.80 -16.55
N TYR A 78 0.55 17.01 -16.31
CA TYR A 78 1.55 17.44 -17.29
C TYR A 78 2.68 16.46 -17.30
N GLU A 79 2.84 15.74 -18.40
CA GLU A 79 3.99 14.88 -18.64
C GLU A 79 5.06 15.66 -19.39
N ASN A 80 6.28 15.63 -18.86
CA ASN A 80 7.44 16.23 -19.53
C ASN A 80 8.27 15.17 -20.25
N THR A 81 8.87 14.25 -19.53
CA THR A 81 9.75 13.24 -20.13
C THR A 81 9.79 11.98 -19.26
N ARG A 82 9.91 10.82 -19.90
CA ARG A 82 10.11 9.51 -19.32
C ARG A 82 8.79 8.84 -18.85
N ASN A 83 8.63 8.60 -17.57
CA ASN A 83 7.53 7.79 -17.03
C ASN A 83 6.36 8.65 -16.55
N ALA A 84 5.25 8.63 -17.29
CA ALA A 84 3.99 9.25 -16.88
C ALA A 84 3.32 8.45 -15.77
N ARG A 85 3.11 9.06 -14.62
CA ARG A 85 2.37 8.44 -13.53
C ARG A 85 1.57 9.47 -12.76
N ILE A 86 0.27 9.22 -12.60
CA ILE A 86 -0.63 10.02 -11.78
C ILE A 86 -1.71 9.15 -11.14
N ARG A 87 -2.00 9.38 -9.88
CA ARG A 87 -3.11 8.79 -9.14
C ARG A 87 -3.84 9.83 -8.31
N LEU A 88 -5.17 9.78 -8.30
CA LEU A 88 -5.96 10.43 -7.28
C LEU A 88 -5.95 9.52 -6.03
N VAL A 89 -5.57 10.08 -4.90
CA VAL A 89 -5.47 9.36 -3.62
C VAL A 89 -6.32 10.04 -2.56
N TRP A 90 -6.94 9.26 -1.70
CA TRP A 90 -7.67 9.74 -0.54
C TRP A 90 -7.69 8.70 0.57
N ASN A 91 -7.88 9.15 1.81
CA ASN A 91 -8.04 8.25 2.95
C ASN A 91 -9.50 8.20 3.47
N VAL A 92 -10.47 8.58 2.63
CA VAL A 92 -11.91 8.56 2.97
C VAL A 92 -12.34 7.13 3.27
N GLY A 93 -12.89 6.94 4.46
CA GLY A 93 -13.26 5.61 4.94
C GLY A 93 -12.05 4.73 5.24
N ALA A 94 -10.84 5.27 5.19
CA ALA A 94 -9.69 4.60 5.77
C ALA A 94 -10.04 4.30 7.22
N VAL A 95 -10.11 3.04 7.51
CA VAL A 95 -10.52 2.51 8.79
C VAL A 95 -9.56 3.08 9.82
N ASN A 96 -10.08 3.53 10.95
CA ASN A 96 -9.24 3.79 12.11
C ASN A 96 -8.35 2.56 12.31
N GLU A 97 -7.05 2.71 12.07
CA GLU A 97 -6.10 1.59 12.10
C GLU A 97 -6.14 0.89 13.46
N ASP A 98 -6.37 1.63 14.55
CA ASP A 98 -6.56 1.07 15.88
C ASP A 98 -7.78 0.16 15.95
N ALA A 99 -8.90 0.56 15.37
CA ALA A 99 -10.12 -0.24 15.32
C ALA A 99 -9.93 -1.47 14.42
N SER A 100 -9.16 -1.37 13.32
CA SER A 100 -8.84 -2.49 12.45
C SER A 100 -7.96 -3.52 13.14
N ILE A 101 -6.89 -3.07 13.78
CA ILE A 101 -5.99 -3.95 14.53
C ILE A 101 -6.77 -4.60 15.68
N ALA A 102 -7.58 -3.83 16.41
CA ALA A 102 -8.42 -4.39 17.48
C ALA A 102 -9.40 -5.47 16.98
N LYS A 103 -9.99 -5.25 15.79
CA LYS A 103 -10.86 -6.26 15.15
C LYS A 103 -10.08 -7.50 14.75
N ALA A 104 -8.88 -7.37 14.21
CA ALA A 104 -8.02 -8.50 13.87
C ALA A 104 -7.59 -9.28 15.10
N VAL A 105 -7.22 -8.62 16.20
CA VAL A 105 -6.90 -9.25 17.49
C VAL A 105 -8.09 -10.04 18.00
N LYS A 106 -9.30 -9.44 18.01
CA LYS A 106 -10.51 -10.13 18.44
C LYS A 106 -10.84 -11.36 17.57
N ALA A 107 -10.59 -11.29 16.27
CA ALA A 107 -10.76 -12.43 15.38
C ALA A 107 -9.76 -13.56 15.73
N ALA A 108 -8.49 -13.19 15.97
CA ALA A 108 -7.46 -14.14 16.36
C ALA A 108 -7.78 -14.82 17.71
N GLU A 109 -8.28 -14.10 18.71
CA GLU A 109 -8.68 -14.66 20.01
C GLU A 109 -9.71 -15.78 19.88
N SER A 110 -10.57 -15.70 18.88
CA SER A 110 -11.65 -16.69 18.63
C SER A 110 -11.26 -17.80 17.65
N ALA A 111 -10.07 -17.75 17.09
CA ALA A 111 -9.56 -18.73 16.14
C ALA A 111 -8.66 -19.79 16.80
N ASP A 112 -8.46 -20.92 16.15
CA ASP A 112 -7.47 -21.92 16.56
C ASP A 112 -6.06 -21.56 16.10
N VAL A 113 -5.95 -20.92 14.94
CA VAL A 113 -4.71 -20.41 14.33
C VAL A 113 -5.00 -19.08 13.67
N ALA A 114 -4.07 -18.13 13.74
CA ALA A 114 -4.14 -16.87 13.02
C ALA A 114 -3.11 -16.86 11.88
N VAL A 115 -3.54 -16.46 10.70
CA VAL A 115 -2.65 -16.19 9.57
C VAL A 115 -2.62 -14.68 9.33
N VAL A 116 -1.45 -14.08 9.47
CA VAL A 116 -1.24 -12.65 9.19
C VAL A 116 -0.48 -12.51 7.87
N VAL A 117 -1.15 -11.98 6.86
CA VAL A 117 -0.50 -11.64 5.59
C VAL A 117 0.02 -10.22 5.69
N ALA A 118 1.32 -10.06 5.56
CA ALA A 118 2.01 -8.77 5.59
C ALA A 118 2.95 -8.65 4.41
N GLY A 119 3.34 -7.45 4.04
CA GLY A 119 4.23 -7.31 2.91
C GLY A 119 4.58 -5.87 2.57
N ILE A 120 5.34 -5.77 1.51
CA ILE A 120 5.86 -4.53 0.97
C ILE A 120 5.38 -4.33 -0.46
N GLU A 121 5.13 -3.09 -0.82
CA GLU A 121 4.87 -2.70 -2.20
C GLU A 121 6.16 -2.10 -2.78
N GLU A 122 6.78 -2.81 -3.68
CA GLU A 122 7.99 -2.39 -4.37
C GLU A 122 7.69 -2.10 -5.84
N GLY A 123 8.58 -1.39 -6.48
CA GLY A 123 8.48 -1.09 -7.90
C GLY A 123 9.64 -0.24 -8.36
N GLU A 124 9.84 -0.18 -9.66
CA GLU A 124 10.85 0.68 -10.26
C GLU A 124 10.62 2.14 -9.83
N PHE A 125 11.69 2.80 -9.39
CA PHE A 125 11.68 4.17 -8.84
C PHE A 125 10.90 4.32 -7.51
N ARG A 126 10.74 3.24 -6.77
CA ARG A 126 10.07 3.21 -5.46
C ARG A 126 10.98 2.55 -4.43
N ASP A 127 12.16 3.11 -4.26
CA ASP A 127 13.12 2.62 -3.29
C ASP A 127 12.58 2.79 -1.87
N ARG A 128 12.79 1.79 -1.04
CA ARG A 128 12.43 1.84 0.38
C ARG A 128 13.53 2.54 1.16
N GLY A 129 13.12 3.40 2.08
CA GLY A 129 14.05 4.04 3.03
C GLY A 129 14.42 3.15 4.22
N TYR A 130 13.65 2.09 4.48
CA TYR A 130 13.83 1.17 5.60
C TYR A 130 13.48 -0.25 5.18
N LEU A 131 14.11 -1.25 5.82
CA LEU A 131 13.82 -2.67 5.58
C LEU A 131 12.70 -3.22 6.47
N THR A 132 12.15 -2.45 7.38
CA THR A 132 10.98 -2.83 8.19
C THR A 132 9.69 -2.87 7.36
N LEU A 133 8.66 -3.53 7.84
CA LEU A 133 7.35 -3.52 7.20
C LEU A 133 6.73 -2.13 7.25
N PRO A 134 6.13 -1.64 6.15
CA PRO A 134 5.55 -0.30 6.11
C PRO A 134 4.27 -0.20 6.96
N GLY A 135 3.98 1.01 7.43
CA GLY A 135 2.78 1.29 8.22
C GLY A 135 2.80 0.60 9.58
N ARG A 136 1.66 0.05 9.99
CA ARG A 136 1.51 -0.60 11.31
C ARG A 136 1.45 -2.12 11.24
N GLN A 137 2.00 -2.72 10.21
CA GLN A 137 1.96 -4.17 10.01
C GLN A 137 2.69 -4.94 11.13
N GLU A 138 3.83 -4.44 11.58
CA GLU A 138 4.56 -5.06 12.69
C GLU A 138 3.80 -4.98 14.01
N GLU A 139 3.10 -3.88 14.27
CA GLU A 139 2.20 -3.77 15.42
C GLU A 139 1.06 -4.78 15.32
N LEU A 140 0.46 -4.95 14.15
CA LEU A 140 -0.57 -5.97 13.92
C LEU A 140 -0.03 -7.36 14.27
N ILE A 141 1.13 -7.74 13.75
CA ILE A 141 1.77 -9.04 14.02
C ILE A 141 1.96 -9.23 15.53
N ARG A 142 2.58 -8.28 16.21
CA ARG A 142 2.85 -8.36 17.66
C ARG A 142 1.56 -8.48 18.47
N ARG A 143 0.55 -7.69 18.14
CA ARG A 143 -0.74 -7.72 18.86
C ARG A 143 -1.53 -8.99 18.62
N VAL A 144 -1.48 -9.56 17.43
CA VAL A 144 -2.07 -10.86 17.14
C VAL A 144 -1.28 -11.98 17.86
N ALA A 145 0.04 -11.95 17.85
CA ALA A 145 0.88 -12.90 18.59
C ALA A 145 0.61 -12.86 20.11
N ALA A 146 0.38 -11.67 20.66
CA ALA A 146 0.08 -11.48 22.08
C ALA A 146 -1.25 -12.14 22.54
N THR A 147 -2.12 -12.60 21.61
CA THR A 147 -3.31 -13.38 21.96
C THR A 147 -2.98 -14.78 22.48
N GLY A 148 -1.75 -15.24 22.32
CA GLY A 148 -1.32 -16.59 22.67
C GLY A 148 -1.79 -17.70 21.73
N LYS A 149 -2.43 -17.34 20.62
CA LYS A 149 -2.79 -18.29 19.56
C LYS A 149 -1.58 -18.54 18.65
N PRO A 150 -1.47 -19.75 18.07
CA PRO A 150 -0.46 -19.98 17.02
C PRO A 150 -0.65 -18.98 15.87
N VAL A 151 0.44 -18.32 15.46
CA VAL A 151 0.43 -17.33 14.38
C VAL A 151 1.36 -17.76 13.28
N VAL A 152 0.89 -17.76 12.05
CA VAL A 152 1.73 -17.87 10.86
C VAL A 152 1.75 -16.51 10.17
N VAL A 153 2.93 -15.96 9.95
CA VAL A 153 3.09 -14.74 9.15
C VAL A 153 3.45 -15.12 7.72
N VAL A 154 2.67 -14.65 6.76
CA VAL A 154 2.96 -14.81 5.33
C VAL A 154 3.48 -13.48 4.81
N LEU A 155 4.71 -13.46 4.33
CA LEU A 155 5.35 -12.26 3.79
C LEU A 155 5.25 -12.23 2.26
N ILE A 156 4.74 -11.12 1.74
CA ILE A 156 4.68 -10.82 0.31
C ILE A 156 5.63 -9.66 0.02
N GLY A 157 6.62 -9.89 -0.82
CA GLY A 157 7.60 -8.85 -1.17
C GLY A 157 8.81 -9.41 -1.90
N GLY A 158 9.56 -8.55 -2.58
CA GLY A 158 10.69 -8.94 -3.44
C GLY A 158 12.07 -8.80 -2.79
N SER A 159 12.16 -8.28 -1.56
CA SER A 159 13.43 -8.04 -0.87
C SER A 159 13.39 -8.44 0.60
N ALA A 160 14.55 -8.36 1.27
CA ALA A 160 14.64 -8.68 2.68
C ALA A 160 13.82 -7.72 3.56
N ILE A 161 13.34 -8.26 4.67
CA ILE A 161 12.61 -7.53 5.71
C ILE A 161 13.32 -7.76 7.04
N VAL A 162 13.59 -6.67 7.77
CA VAL A 162 14.03 -6.76 9.17
C VAL A 162 12.85 -7.22 10.02
N MET A 163 13.03 -8.29 10.78
CA MET A 163 11.96 -8.95 11.54
C MET A 163 12.23 -8.99 13.05
N SER A 164 13.31 -8.38 13.51
CA SER A 164 13.80 -8.48 14.91
C SER A 164 12.75 -8.09 15.95
N GLU A 165 11.85 -7.17 15.63
CA GLU A 165 10.83 -6.68 16.56
C GLU A 165 9.69 -7.67 16.82
N TRP A 166 9.56 -8.74 16.02
CA TRP A 166 8.42 -9.62 16.11
C TRP A 166 8.70 -11.12 15.80
N LEU A 167 9.83 -11.45 15.19
CA LEU A 167 10.13 -12.81 14.72
C LEU A 167 10.04 -13.84 15.84
N ASP A 168 10.60 -13.53 17.02
CA ASP A 168 10.62 -14.43 18.18
C ASP A 168 9.23 -14.63 18.83
N GLN A 169 8.23 -13.85 18.40
CA GLN A 169 6.88 -13.91 18.93
C GLN A 169 5.95 -14.81 18.11
N VAL A 170 6.41 -15.28 16.94
CA VAL A 170 5.60 -16.08 16.02
C VAL A 170 6.28 -17.42 15.74
N PRO A 171 5.53 -18.54 15.77
CA PRO A 171 6.10 -19.87 15.56
C PRO A 171 6.50 -20.18 14.12
N ALA A 172 5.95 -19.43 13.13
CA ALA A 172 6.25 -19.68 11.72
C ALA A 172 6.13 -18.42 10.86
N VAL A 173 7.05 -18.31 9.90
CA VAL A 173 7.03 -17.29 8.85
C VAL A 173 7.18 -17.99 7.50
N LEU A 174 6.26 -17.71 6.58
CA LEU A 174 6.30 -18.16 5.19
C LEU A 174 6.65 -16.96 4.30
N ASN A 175 7.79 -17.00 3.63
CA ASN A 175 8.15 -15.99 2.64
C ASN A 175 7.65 -16.42 1.26
N ALA A 176 6.59 -15.79 0.77
CA ALA A 176 5.94 -16.16 -0.49
C ALA A 176 6.48 -15.36 -1.69
N TRP A 177 7.35 -14.36 -1.46
CA TRP A 177 7.84 -13.45 -2.50
C TRP A 177 6.69 -12.76 -3.25
N TYR A 178 6.77 -12.68 -4.59
CA TYR A 178 5.67 -12.28 -5.46
C TYR A 178 5.16 -13.53 -6.20
N PRO A 179 4.20 -14.27 -5.64
CA PRO A 179 3.88 -15.63 -6.07
C PRO A 179 3.05 -15.70 -7.38
N GLY A 180 2.71 -14.55 -7.97
CA GLY A 180 1.98 -14.51 -9.24
C GLY A 180 0.49 -14.79 -9.10
N GLU A 181 -0.12 -15.22 -10.22
CA GLU A 181 -1.57 -15.39 -10.33
C GLU A 181 -2.11 -16.49 -9.39
N ASP A 182 -1.42 -17.62 -9.30
CA ASP A 182 -1.82 -18.77 -8.48
C ASP A 182 -1.28 -18.70 -7.03
N GLY A 183 -0.80 -17.52 -6.61
CA GLY A 183 -0.14 -17.35 -5.32
C GLY A 183 -1.02 -17.65 -4.12
N GLY A 184 -2.32 -17.38 -4.22
CA GLY A 184 -3.28 -17.71 -3.17
C GLY A 184 -3.39 -19.22 -2.93
N ASP A 185 -3.50 -19.99 -4.00
CA ASP A 185 -3.62 -21.46 -3.96
C ASP A 185 -2.31 -22.06 -3.44
N ALA A 186 -1.17 -21.62 -3.94
CA ALA A 186 0.14 -22.11 -3.49
C ALA A 186 0.39 -21.85 -1.99
N VAL A 187 0.00 -20.69 -1.48
CA VAL A 187 0.10 -20.40 -0.04
C VAL A 187 -0.88 -21.28 0.75
N ALA A 188 -2.10 -21.47 0.27
CA ALA A 188 -3.10 -22.31 0.92
C ALA A 188 -2.63 -23.76 1.00
N ASP A 189 -2.12 -24.35 -0.08
CA ASP A 189 -1.59 -25.71 -0.12
C ASP A 189 -0.48 -25.93 0.92
N ILE A 190 0.41 -24.94 1.09
CA ILE A 190 1.46 -25.01 2.12
C ILE A 190 0.87 -24.92 3.52
N LEU A 191 -0.05 -23.99 3.76
CA LEU A 191 -0.66 -23.79 5.09
C LEU A 191 -1.52 -24.97 5.53
N LEU A 192 -2.17 -25.65 4.58
CA LEU A 192 -3.02 -26.83 4.83
C LEU A 192 -2.23 -28.14 4.83
N GLY A 193 -0.97 -28.13 4.36
CA GLY A 193 -0.09 -29.30 4.34
C GLY A 193 -0.22 -30.15 3.09
N ASP A 194 -0.91 -29.67 2.07
CA ASP A 194 -1.02 -30.35 0.77
C ASP A 194 0.28 -30.27 -0.03
N ALA A 195 1.07 -29.20 0.20
CA ALA A 195 2.42 -29.04 -0.32
C ALA A 195 3.43 -28.73 0.79
N ASN A 196 4.66 -29.27 0.66
CA ASN A 196 5.73 -28.96 1.57
C ASN A 196 6.65 -27.89 0.96
N PRO A 197 6.92 -26.74 1.66
CA PRO A 197 7.78 -25.71 1.12
C PRO A 197 9.20 -26.23 0.96
N SER A 198 9.73 -26.19 -0.25
CA SER A 198 11.07 -26.68 -0.59
C SER A 198 12.07 -25.59 -0.95
N GLY A 199 11.61 -24.35 -1.06
CA GLY A 199 12.42 -23.18 -1.38
C GLY A 199 13.48 -22.89 -0.32
N LYS A 200 14.59 -22.31 -0.76
CA LYS A 200 15.66 -21.78 0.11
C LYS A 200 15.73 -20.28 -0.07
N LEU A 201 16.03 -19.55 1.00
CA LEU A 201 16.24 -18.11 0.92
C LEU A 201 17.50 -17.82 0.09
N PRO A 202 17.39 -17.07 -1.03
CA PRO A 202 18.55 -16.75 -1.87
C PRO A 202 19.36 -15.57 -1.33
N ILE A 203 18.87 -14.88 -0.31
CA ILE A 203 19.47 -13.70 0.32
C ILE A 203 19.45 -13.83 1.84
N THR A 204 20.32 -13.09 2.50
CA THR A 204 20.32 -12.96 3.96
C THR A 204 19.28 -11.94 4.40
N TYR A 205 18.50 -12.26 5.42
CA TYR A 205 17.65 -11.33 6.11
C TYR A 205 18.42 -10.72 7.27
N PRO A 206 18.70 -9.42 7.27
CA PRO A 206 19.44 -8.79 8.35
C PRO A 206 18.61 -8.72 9.63
N ILE A 207 19.29 -8.78 10.77
CA ILE A 207 18.65 -8.54 12.08
C ILE A 207 18.44 -7.05 12.28
N ASP A 208 19.33 -6.22 11.73
CA ASP A 208 19.36 -4.77 11.87
C ASP A 208 19.87 -4.15 10.57
N GLU A 209 19.38 -2.99 10.23
CA GLU A 209 19.83 -2.22 9.04
C GLU A 209 21.31 -1.82 9.14
N ALA A 210 21.87 -1.74 10.35
CA ALA A 210 23.30 -1.49 10.55
C ALA A 210 24.21 -2.63 10.05
N GLN A 211 23.64 -3.78 9.65
CA GLN A 211 24.39 -4.87 9.02
C GLN A 211 24.61 -4.67 7.51
N LEU A 212 24.03 -3.64 6.93
CA LEU A 212 24.20 -3.27 5.53
C LEU A 212 25.33 -2.27 5.41
#